data_81c5ede388b715db503fec34f61e704e
#
_entry.id   81c5ede388b715db503fec34f61e704e
#
_cell.length_a   1.000
_cell.length_b   1.000
_cell.length_c   1.000
_cell.angle_alpha   90.00
_cell.angle_beta   90.00
_cell.angle_gamma   90.00
#
_symmetry.space_group_name_H-M   'P 1'
#
loop_
_entity.id
_entity.type
_entity.pdbx_description
1 polymer ?
#
loop_
_entity_poly.entity_id
_entity_poly.type
_entity_poly.pdbx_seq_one_letter_code
_entity_poly.pdbx_strand_id
1 'polypeptide(L)'
;MTASTVALWSCGLFFLTGLLTGVWKYIQIRGSDKARAHYYVDVAHRASLMYAFACLVLERFASLSVWPEWVNVLAVLASVLFFALAVGSYILHGALKDTR
;
A
#
# COMPACT_ATOMS: atom_id res chain seq x y z
N MET A 1 16.81 14.22 1.60
CA MET A 1 15.53 13.57 1.99
C MET A 1 15.79 12.61 3.13
N THR A 2 15.02 12.71 4.19
CA THR A 2 15.21 11.86 5.37
C THR A 2 14.37 10.59 5.27
N ALA A 3 14.74 9.58 6.07
CA ALA A 3 13.97 8.33 6.13
C ALA A 3 12.52 8.60 6.60
N SER A 4 12.34 9.49 7.58
CA SER A 4 11.01 9.89 8.04
C SER A 4 10.19 10.50 6.91
N THR A 5 10.80 11.36 6.11
CA THR A 5 10.14 12.01 4.98
C THR A 5 9.72 10.98 3.94
N VAL A 6 10.61 10.06 3.59
CA VAL A 6 10.29 9.00 2.62
C VAL A 6 9.13 8.14 3.13
N ALA A 7 9.19 7.73 4.39
CA ALA A 7 8.14 6.90 4.97
C ALA A 7 6.80 7.63 5.00
N LEU A 8 6.81 8.93 5.33
CA LEU A 8 5.59 9.71 5.42
C LEU A 8 4.94 9.92 4.04
N TRP A 9 5.75 10.22 3.01
CA TRP A 9 5.25 10.33 1.65
C TRP A 9 4.68 9.00 1.17
N SER A 10 5.36 7.89 1.48
CA SER A 10 4.89 6.57 1.13
C SER A 10 3.58 6.24 1.82
N CYS A 11 3.44 6.63 3.09
CA CYS A 11 2.20 6.49 3.83
C CYS A 11 1.05 7.17 3.08
N GLY A 12 1.25 8.43 2.66
CA GLY A 12 0.24 9.17 1.93
C GLY A 12 -0.12 8.52 0.61
N LEU A 13 0.88 8.03 -0.14
CA LEU A 13 0.64 7.37 -1.43
C LEU A 13 -0.12 6.06 -1.25
N PHE A 14 0.23 5.24 -0.26
CA PHE A 14 -0.50 4.01 0.00
C PHE A 14 -1.92 4.29 0.50
N PHE A 15 -2.09 5.33 1.30
CA PHE A 15 -3.41 5.71 1.76
C PHE A 15 -4.29 6.16 0.59
N LEU A 16 -3.74 6.98 -0.30
CA LEU A 16 -4.46 7.41 -1.51
C LEU A 16 -4.82 6.20 -2.38
N THR A 17 -3.87 5.28 -2.57
CA THR A 17 -4.12 4.04 -3.32
C THR A 17 -5.24 3.24 -2.66
N GLY A 18 -5.26 3.18 -1.33
CA GLY A 18 -6.32 2.51 -0.59
C GLY A 18 -7.68 3.14 -0.84
N LEU A 19 -7.75 4.47 -0.86
CA LEU A 19 -9.00 5.15 -1.15
C LEU A 19 -9.47 4.88 -2.58
N LEU A 20 -8.56 4.95 -3.55
CA LEU A 20 -8.91 4.70 -4.95
C LEU A 20 -9.33 3.25 -5.20
N THR A 21 -8.61 2.29 -4.61
CA THR A 21 -9.00 0.89 -4.72
C THR A 21 -10.30 0.60 -3.98
N GLY A 22 -10.57 1.36 -2.92
CA GLY A 22 -11.85 1.28 -2.22
C GLY A 22 -13.02 1.70 -3.09
N VAL A 23 -12.86 2.78 -3.86
CA VAL A 23 -13.86 3.21 -4.84
C VAL A 23 -14.05 2.13 -5.90
N TRP A 24 -12.95 1.57 -6.42
CA TRP A 24 -12.99 0.49 -7.40
C TRP A 24 -13.75 -0.73 -6.84
N LYS A 25 -13.42 -1.11 -5.62
CA LYS A 25 -14.11 -2.21 -4.93
C LYS A 25 -15.61 -1.93 -4.80
N TYR A 26 -15.98 -0.72 -4.41
CA TYR A 26 -17.37 -0.32 -4.27
C TYR A 26 -18.11 -0.43 -5.60
N ILE A 27 -17.50 0.03 -6.68
CA ILE A 27 -18.08 -0.03 -8.01
C ILE A 27 -18.32 -1.49 -8.41
N GLN A 28 -17.37 -2.37 -8.13
CA GLN A 28 -17.53 -3.80 -8.45
C GLN A 28 -18.63 -4.44 -7.62
N ILE A 29 -18.71 -4.12 -6.34
CA ILE A 29 -19.77 -4.66 -5.47
C ILE A 29 -21.13 -4.21 -5.97
N ARG A 30 -21.26 -2.94 -6.32
CA ARG A 30 -22.53 -2.38 -6.76
C ARG A 30 -22.99 -3.00 -8.09
N GLY A 31 -22.04 -3.33 -8.95
CA GLY A 31 -22.34 -3.93 -10.25
C GLY A 31 -22.45 -5.46 -10.24
N SER A 32 -22.29 -6.09 -9.08
CA SER A 32 -22.30 -7.55 -8.96
C SER A 32 -23.61 -8.04 -8.37
N ASP A 33 -24.18 -9.09 -8.97
CA ASP A 33 -25.38 -9.74 -8.46
C ASP A 33 -25.15 -10.34 -7.07
N LYS A 34 -23.91 -10.74 -6.79
CA LYS A 34 -23.53 -11.35 -5.50
C LYS A 34 -23.03 -10.33 -4.51
N ALA A 35 -23.03 -9.04 -4.86
CA ALA A 35 -22.49 -7.96 -4.04
C ALA A 35 -21.04 -8.22 -3.64
N ARG A 36 -20.19 -8.61 -4.60
CA ARG A 36 -18.79 -8.95 -4.35
C ARG A 36 -17.87 -8.26 -5.35
N ALA A 37 -16.73 -7.78 -4.84
CA ALA A 37 -15.62 -7.35 -5.68
C ALA A 37 -14.75 -8.55 -6.04
N HIS A 38 -13.94 -8.41 -7.10
CA HIS A 38 -12.92 -9.40 -7.43
C HIS A 38 -11.97 -9.55 -6.24
N TYR A 39 -11.48 -10.77 -6.03
CA TYR A 39 -10.64 -11.07 -4.86
C TYR A 39 -9.43 -10.13 -4.76
N TYR A 40 -8.70 -9.94 -5.87
CA TYR A 40 -7.49 -9.12 -5.82
C TYR A 40 -7.78 -7.63 -5.71
N VAL A 41 -8.93 -7.15 -6.14
CA VAL A 41 -9.34 -5.77 -5.89
C VAL A 41 -9.57 -5.55 -4.40
N ASP A 42 -10.24 -6.49 -3.75
CA ASP A 42 -10.44 -6.44 -2.30
C ASP A 42 -9.10 -6.50 -1.56
N VAL A 43 -8.21 -7.42 -1.97
CA VAL A 43 -6.89 -7.54 -1.36
C VAL A 43 -6.07 -6.27 -1.56
N ALA A 44 -6.11 -5.67 -2.76
CA ALA A 44 -5.38 -4.43 -3.05
C ALA A 44 -5.85 -3.30 -2.13
N HIS A 45 -7.16 -3.16 -1.95
CA HIS A 45 -7.72 -2.15 -1.07
C HIS A 45 -7.24 -2.33 0.38
N ARG A 46 -7.38 -3.53 0.90
CA ARG A 46 -6.99 -3.81 2.29
C ARG A 46 -5.49 -3.71 2.50
N ALA A 47 -4.70 -4.23 1.54
CA ALA A 47 -3.24 -4.19 1.63
C ALA A 47 -2.74 -2.74 1.57
N SER A 48 -3.32 -1.91 0.70
CA SER A 48 -2.91 -0.50 0.59
C SER A 48 -3.10 0.23 1.90
N LEU A 49 -4.23 0.04 2.56
CA LEU A 49 -4.48 0.67 3.85
C LEU A 49 -3.56 0.13 4.93
N MET A 50 -3.30 -1.17 4.93
CA MET A 50 -2.40 -1.80 5.89
C MET A 50 -0.97 -1.29 5.71
N TYR A 51 -0.51 -1.17 4.47
CA TYR A 51 0.84 -0.67 4.20
C TYR A 51 0.97 0.82 4.46
N ALA A 52 -0.11 1.60 4.27
CA ALA A 52 -0.12 2.99 4.69
C ALA A 52 0.16 3.10 6.19
N PHE A 53 -0.51 2.29 6.99
CA PHE A 53 -0.26 2.23 8.43
C PHE A 53 1.17 1.77 8.72
N ALA A 54 1.65 0.74 8.01
CA ALA A 54 3.01 0.24 8.19
C ALA A 54 4.04 1.32 7.90
N CYS A 55 3.82 2.14 6.86
CA CYS A 55 4.72 3.25 6.55
C CYS A 55 4.72 4.30 7.66
N LEU A 56 3.59 4.54 8.31
CA LEU A 56 3.53 5.45 9.45
C LEU A 56 4.37 4.91 10.61
N VAL A 57 4.31 3.59 10.86
CA VAL A 57 5.15 2.95 11.87
C VAL A 57 6.63 3.07 11.50
N LEU A 58 6.97 2.87 10.22
CA LEU A 58 8.34 3.05 9.74
C LEU A 58 8.83 4.47 9.97
N GLU A 59 7.96 5.46 9.75
CA GLU A 59 8.31 6.87 9.99
C GLU A 59 8.68 7.08 11.45
N ARG A 60 7.90 6.54 12.39
CA ARG A 60 8.20 6.67 13.81
C ARG A 60 9.49 5.98 14.20
N PHE A 61 9.73 4.78 13.70
CA PHE A 61 10.98 4.08 13.97
C PHE A 61 12.17 4.82 13.38
N ALA A 62 12.04 5.36 12.17
CA ALA A 62 13.12 6.11 11.54
C ALA A 62 13.45 7.37 12.34
N SER A 63 12.44 8.08 12.84
CA SER A 63 12.64 9.30 13.62
C SER A 63 13.30 9.04 14.96
N LEU A 64 13.14 7.84 15.52
CA LEU A 64 13.71 7.46 16.81
C LEU A 64 14.99 6.65 16.68
N SER A 65 15.39 6.27 15.47
CA SER A 65 16.55 5.41 15.24
C SER A 65 17.87 6.14 15.56
N VAL A 66 18.82 5.40 16.14
CA VAL A 66 20.17 5.89 16.39
C VAL A 66 21.13 5.58 15.25
N TRP A 67 20.66 4.85 14.22
CA TRP A 67 21.49 4.48 13.07
C TRP A 67 21.70 5.69 12.15
N PRO A 68 22.77 5.69 11.34
CA PRO A 68 22.98 6.75 10.35
C PRO A 68 21.78 6.89 9.42
N GLU A 69 21.55 8.12 8.95
CA GLU A 69 20.39 8.40 8.09
C GLU A 69 20.37 7.54 6.82
N TRP A 70 21.53 7.29 6.21
CA TRP A 70 21.60 6.51 4.98
C TRP A 70 21.14 5.06 5.20
N VAL A 71 21.39 4.48 6.38
CA VAL A 71 20.91 3.15 6.73
C VAL A 71 19.39 3.16 6.86
N ASN A 72 18.85 4.18 7.52
CA ASN A 72 17.41 4.32 7.69
C ASN A 72 16.72 4.51 6.34
N VAL A 73 17.28 5.34 5.47
CA VAL A 73 16.72 5.57 4.14
C VAL A 73 16.68 4.27 3.33
N LEU A 74 17.77 3.50 3.34
CA LEU A 74 17.81 2.23 2.62
C LEU A 74 16.79 1.24 3.16
N ALA A 75 16.67 1.15 4.48
CA ALA A 75 15.69 0.23 5.09
C ALA A 75 14.26 0.62 4.74
N VAL A 76 13.94 1.90 4.80
CA VAL A 76 12.60 2.39 4.47
C VAL A 76 12.31 2.18 2.99
N LEU A 77 13.26 2.51 2.11
CA LEU A 77 13.08 2.34 0.67
C LEU A 77 12.87 0.87 0.30
N ALA A 78 13.64 -0.04 0.91
CA ALA A 78 13.49 -1.47 0.64
C ALA A 78 12.10 -1.96 1.06
N SER A 79 11.63 -1.54 2.23
CA SER A 79 10.30 -1.92 2.73
C SER A 79 9.20 -1.37 1.84
N VAL A 80 9.30 -0.09 1.48
CA VAL A 80 8.30 0.57 0.64
C VAL A 80 8.25 -0.05 -0.75
N LEU A 81 9.41 -0.36 -1.32
CA LEU A 81 9.47 -1.02 -2.63
C LEU A 81 8.77 -2.37 -2.58
N PHE A 82 9.02 -3.16 -1.54
CA PHE A 82 8.35 -4.45 -1.37
C PHE A 82 6.83 -4.26 -1.28
N PHE A 83 6.38 -3.29 -0.49
CA PHE A 83 4.94 -3.01 -0.36
C PHE A 83 4.34 -2.57 -1.69
N ALA A 84 5.05 -1.72 -2.43
CA ALA A 84 4.57 -1.22 -3.72
C ALA A 84 4.46 -2.36 -4.74
N LEU A 85 5.41 -3.28 -4.76
CA LEU A 85 5.36 -4.44 -5.64
C LEU A 85 4.18 -5.35 -5.29
N ALA A 86 3.93 -5.56 -4.00
CA ALA A 86 2.81 -6.37 -3.56
C ALA A 86 1.48 -5.76 -3.98
N VAL A 87 1.28 -4.48 -3.71
CA VAL A 87 0.04 -3.78 -4.06
C VAL A 87 -0.12 -3.71 -5.58
N GLY A 88 0.96 -3.41 -6.29
CA GLY A 88 0.94 -3.38 -7.75
C GLY A 88 0.53 -4.72 -8.35
N SER A 89 1.04 -5.82 -7.78
CA SER A 89 0.67 -7.16 -8.21
C SER A 89 -0.82 -7.42 -7.99
N TYR A 90 -1.35 -7.04 -6.83
CA TYR A 90 -2.78 -7.23 -6.54
C TYR A 90 -3.66 -6.41 -7.47
N ILE A 91 -3.27 -5.17 -7.75
CA ILE A 91 -4.01 -4.31 -8.67
C ILE A 91 -3.99 -4.92 -10.08
N LEU A 92 -2.82 -5.37 -10.54
CA LEU A 92 -2.68 -5.97 -11.86
C LEU A 92 -3.58 -7.19 -12.01
N HIS A 93 -3.52 -8.12 -11.06
CA HIS A 93 -4.34 -9.33 -11.12
C HIS A 93 -5.82 -9.02 -10.95
N GLY A 94 -6.14 -7.99 -10.18
CA GLY A 94 -7.53 -7.53 -10.04
C GLY A 94 -8.08 -6.96 -11.34
N ALA A 95 -7.24 -6.23 -12.10
CA ALA A 95 -7.63 -5.67 -13.39
C ALA A 95 -7.72 -6.74 -14.47
N LEU A 96 -6.77 -7.67 -14.48
CA LEU A 96 -6.74 -8.75 -15.49
C LEU A 96 -7.76 -9.85 -15.19
N LYS A 97 -8.13 -10.02 -13.92
CA LYS A 97 -9.02 -11.09 -13.48
C LYS A 97 -8.52 -12.47 -13.90
N ASP A 98 -7.19 -12.61 -13.98
CA ASP A 98 -6.56 -13.84 -14.44
C ASP A 98 -6.44 -14.93 -13.38
N THR A 99 -6.57 -14.53 -12.10
CA THR A 99 -6.58 -15.46 -10.97
C THR A 99 -7.62 -15.02 -9.97
N ARG A 100 -7.90 -15.94 -9.05
CA ARG A 100 -8.90 -15.63 -8.07
C ARG A 100 -8.54 -16.18 -6.71
#